data_732598d7bd7c2d942a8cef2c4ec2cd5b
#
_entry.id   732598d7bd7c2d942a8cef2c4ec2cd5b
#
_cell.length_a   1.000
_cell.length_b   1.000
_cell.length_c   1.000
_cell.angle_alpha   90.00
_cell.angle_beta   90.00
_cell.angle_gamma   90.00
#
_symmetry.space_group_name_H-M   'P 1'
#
loop_
_entity.id
_entity.type
_entity.pdbx_description
1 polymer ?
#
loop_
_entity_poly.entity_id
_entity_poly.type
_entity_poly.pdbx_seq_one_letter_code
_entity_poly.pdbx_strand_id
1 'polypeptide(L)'
;MANYNATMNRKLYQAARTLPAQALTADRKAFFGSILGTLNHLVNGDTIWLKRFAAHPAGYRQLDTVAALASPTFLAELRFDNFDELWEHRRWLDELIVEWAASIADADLDHTLDYVNSRGAAHKDFFSVLMHFFNHQTHHRGQVSTLLSQEGIDIGVTDLLVLIADAPR
;
A
#
# COMPACT_ATOMS: atom_id res chain seq x y z
N MET A 1 -6.03 -10.03 4.88
CA MET A 1 -5.26 -8.76 4.91
C MET A 1 -5.64 -7.78 3.80
N ALA A 2 -5.82 -8.19 2.54
CA ALA A 2 -6.14 -7.28 1.42
C ALA A 2 -7.41 -6.43 1.66
N ASN A 3 -8.52 -7.05 2.07
CA ASN A 3 -9.76 -6.33 2.40
C ASN A 3 -9.60 -5.32 3.55
N TYR A 4 -8.83 -5.69 4.58
CA TYR A 4 -8.49 -4.76 5.66
C TYR A 4 -7.70 -3.57 5.11
N ASN A 5 -6.70 -3.84 4.30
CA ASN A 5 -5.87 -2.81 3.68
C ASN A 5 -6.71 -1.81 2.85
N ALA A 6 -7.56 -2.32 1.96
CA ALA A 6 -8.46 -1.49 1.13
C ALA A 6 -9.42 -0.65 1.99
N THR A 7 -9.99 -1.25 3.06
CA THR A 7 -10.89 -0.55 3.98
C THR A 7 -10.18 0.57 4.72
N MET A 8 -8.97 0.32 5.23
CA MET A 8 -8.19 1.31 5.97
C MET A 8 -7.66 2.42 5.06
N ASN A 9 -7.24 2.09 3.84
CA ASN A 9 -6.86 3.10 2.84
C ASN A 9 -8.04 4.03 2.53
N ARG A 10 -9.23 3.47 2.29
CA ARG A 10 -10.43 4.28 2.06
C ARG A 10 -10.71 5.26 3.19
N LYS A 11 -10.69 4.80 4.45
CA LYS A 11 -10.87 5.66 5.63
C LYS A 11 -9.84 6.79 5.66
N LEU A 12 -8.57 6.45 5.46
CA LEU A 12 -7.46 7.38 5.51
C LEU A 12 -7.57 8.48 4.43
N TYR A 13 -7.87 8.07 3.18
CA TYR A 13 -8.00 9.01 2.07
C TYR A 13 -9.26 9.87 2.18
N GLN A 14 -10.38 9.32 2.67
CA GLN A 14 -11.59 10.11 2.97
C GLN A 14 -11.31 11.17 4.03
N ALA A 15 -10.59 10.83 5.09
CA ALA A 15 -10.17 11.77 6.12
C ALA A 15 -9.21 12.83 5.57
N ALA A 16 -8.19 12.43 4.82
CA ALA A 16 -7.24 13.35 4.20
C ALA A 16 -7.90 14.34 3.24
N ARG A 17 -8.93 13.92 2.51
CA ARG A 17 -9.70 14.76 1.56
C ARG A 17 -10.41 15.96 2.23
N THR A 18 -10.64 15.92 3.52
CA THR A 18 -11.24 17.04 4.27
C THR A 18 -10.28 18.21 4.48
N LEU A 19 -8.98 17.97 4.29
CA LEU A 19 -7.95 18.99 4.42
C LEU A 19 -7.80 19.81 3.12
N PRO A 20 -7.47 21.10 3.23
CA PRO A 20 -7.10 21.90 2.06
C PRO A 20 -5.79 21.38 1.46
N ALA A 21 -5.62 21.54 0.14
CA ALA A 21 -4.44 21.05 -0.60
C ALA A 21 -3.11 21.51 0.02
N GLN A 22 -3.07 22.77 0.53
CA GLN A 22 -1.91 23.31 1.20
C GLN A 22 -1.54 22.51 2.47
N ALA A 23 -2.51 22.02 3.24
CA ALA A 23 -2.27 21.22 4.44
C ALA A 23 -1.75 19.81 4.09
N LEU A 24 -2.19 19.24 2.96
CA LEU A 24 -1.72 17.94 2.47
C LEU A 24 -0.24 17.99 2.03
N THR A 25 0.21 19.13 1.49
CA THR A 25 1.59 19.31 0.98
C THR A 25 2.54 19.96 1.98
N ALA A 26 2.02 20.52 3.08
CA ALA A 26 2.84 21.18 4.10
C ALA A 26 3.92 20.25 4.66
N ASP A 27 5.15 20.79 4.80
CA ASP A 27 6.25 20.06 5.42
C ASP A 27 5.99 19.82 6.92
N ARG A 28 5.81 18.57 7.29
CA ARG A 28 5.53 18.09 8.65
C ARG A 28 6.78 17.62 9.40
N LYS A 29 7.96 17.78 8.81
CA LYS A 29 9.21 17.17 9.31
C LYS A 29 9.11 15.65 9.47
N ALA A 30 8.16 15.02 8.79
CA ALA A 30 8.01 13.58 8.69
C ALA A 30 9.01 12.99 7.68
N PHE A 31 9.23 11.67 7.71
CA PHE A 31 10.21 11.01 6.85
C PHE A 31 9.99 11.30 5.34
N PHE A 32 8.72 11.35 4.90
CA PHE A 32 8.34 11.70 3.53
C PHE A 32 7.83 13.15 3.40
N GLY A 33 8.20 14.03 4.32
CA GLY A 33 7.94 15.45 4.33
C GLY A 33 6.49 15.81 4.68
N SER A 34 5.50 15.25 3.98
CA SER A 34 4.09 15.66 4.07
C SER A 34 3.13 14.47 4.09
N ILE A 35 1.84 14.75 4.31
CA ILE A 35 0.76 13.76 4.16
C ILE A 35 0.76 13.22 2.72
N LEU A 36 0.76 14.12 1.71
CA LEU A 36 0.76 13.74 0.30
C LEU A 36 2.02 12.93 -0.07
N GLY A 37 3.20 13.31 0.46
CA GLY A 37 4.44 12.57 0.26
C GLY A 37 4.38 11.15 0.82
N THR A 38 3.81 10.97 2.02
CA THR A 38 3.67 9.64 2.63
C THR A 38 2.66 8.76 1.88
N LEU A 39 1.56 9.35 1.38
CA LEU A 39 0.58 8.64 0.56
C LEU A 39 1.17 8.23 -0.80
N ASN A 40 1.98 9.07 -1.44
CA ASN A 40 2.74 8.71 -2.65
C ASN A 40 3.72 7.57 -2.39
N HIS A 41 4.43 7.61 -1.24
CA HIS A 41 5.33 6.53 -0.87
C HIS A 41 4.61 5.17 -0.76
N LEU A 42 3.41 5.13 -0.18
CA LEU A 42 2.59 3.92 -0.12
C LEU A 42 2.29 3.37 -1.52
N VAL A 43 1.85 4.23 -2.44
CA VAL A 43 1.56 3.84 -3.83
C VAL A 43 2.81 3.38 -4.56
N ASN A 44 3.94 4.05 -4.37
CA ASN A 44 5.22 3.67 -4.96
C ASN A 44 5.70 2.31 -4.45
N GLY A 45 5.63 2.10 -3.14
CA GLY A 45 5.98 0.83 -2.51
C GLY A 45 5.13 -0.32 -3.03
N ASP A 46 3.80 -0.12 -3.09
CA ASP A 46 2.88 -1.11 -3.61
C ASP A 46 3.15 -1.44 -5.08
N THR A 47 3.35 -0.41 -5.92
CA THR A 47 3.68 -0.61 -7.35
C THR A 47 4.93 -1.45 -7.50
N ILE A 48 6.00 -1.17 -6.74
CA ILE A 48 7.25 -1.91 -6.79
C ILE A 48 7.04 -3.37 -6.38
N TRP A 49 6.32 -3.61 -5.28
CA TRP A 49 6.10 -4.97 -4.80
C TRP A 49 5.18 -5.78 -5.71
N LEU A 50 4.10 -5.20 -6.20
CA LEU A 50 3.18 -5.88 -7.13
C LEU A 50 3.88 -6.24 -8.44
N LYS A 51 4.78 -5.40 -8.96
CA LYS A 51 5.62 -5.74 -10.12
C LYS A 51 6.55 -6.93 -9.84
N ARG A 52 7.09 -7.03 -8.62
CA ARG A 52 7.90 -8.19 -8.21
C ARG A 52 7.03 -9.45 -8.10
N PHE A 53 5.84 -9.33 -7.52
CA PHE A 53 4.89 -10.44 -7.41
C PHE A 53 4.37 -10.91 -8.77
N ALA A 54 4.29 -10.03 -9.77
CA ALA A 54 3.96 -10.39 -11.14
C ALA A 54 4.98 -11.37 -11.78
N ALA A 55 6.22 -11.41 -11.26
CA ALA A 55 7.24 -12.35 -11.70
C ALA A 55 7.16 -13.73 -10.99
N HIS A 56 6.21 -13.94 -10.09
CA HIS A 56 6.03 -15.21 -9.39
C HIS A 56 5.65 -16.35 -10.36
N PRO A 57 6.17 -17.59 -10.19
CA PRO A 57 5.89 -18.72 -11.09
C PRO A 57 4.42 -19.07 -11.27
N ALA A 58 3.54 -18.72 -10.32
CA ALA A 58 2.08 -18.90 -10.45
C ALA A 58 1.46 -18.08 -11.60
N GLY A 59 2.17 -17.05 -12.12
CA GLY A 59 1.71 -16.28 -13.29
C GLY A 59 0.42 -15.50 -13.04
N TYR A 60 0.39 -14.66 -12.02
CA TYR A 60 -0.78 -13.87 -11.61
C TYR A 60 -1.18 -12.83 -12.66
N ARG A 61 -2.10 -13.18 -13.56
CA ARG A 61 -2.57 -12.29 -14.64
C ARG A 61 -3.21 -11.00 -14.13
N GLN A 62 -3.76 -11.00 -12.92
CA GLN A 62 -4.28 -9.81 -12.27
C GLN A 62 -3.23 -8.70 -12.17
N LEU A 63 -1.95 -9.07 -12.12
CA LEU A 63 -0.84 -8.13 -11.99
C LEU A 63 -0.27 -7.63 -13.33
N ASP A 64 -0.75 -8.10 -14.48
CA ASP A 64 -0.24 -7.70 -15.81
C ASP A 64 -0.31 -6.18 -16.02
N THR A 65 -1.40 -5.55 -15.57
CA THR A 65 -1.60 -4.10 -15.71
C THR A 65 -0.59 -3.30 -14.90
N VAL A 66 -0.32 -3.70 -13.64
CA VAL A 66 0.68 -3.01 -12.80
C VAL A 66 2.10 -3.34 -13.24
N ALA A 67 2.34 -4.54 -13.77
CA ALA A 67 3.64 -4.91 -14.34
C ALA A 67 4.04 -4.02 -15.52
N ALA A 68 3.07 -3.59 -16.32
CA ALA A 68 3.28 -2.67 -17.46
C ALA A 68 3.54 -1.20 -17.06
N LEU A 69 3.23 -0.80 -15.82
CA LEU A 69 3.45 0.58 -15.38
C LEU A 69 4.95 0.92 -15.33
N ALA A 70 5.28 2.19 -15.52
CA ALA A 70 6.61 2.70 -15.19
C ALA A 70 6.89 2.48 -13.70
N SER A 71 8.09 2.01 -13.37
CA SER A 71 8.52 1.88 -11.98
C SER A 71 8.85 3.25 -11.41
N PRO A 72 8.56 3.51 -10.12
CA PRO A 72 9.07 4.69 -9.45
C PRO A 72 10.60 4.73 -9.51
N THR A 73 11.17 5.91 -9.73
CA THR A 73 12.63 6.11 -9.80
C THR A 73 13.27 6.01 -8.42
N PHE A 74 12.55 6.43 -7.39
CA PHE A 74 12.93 6.28 -5.97
C PHE A 74 11.66 6.26 -5.08
N LEU A 75 11.79 5.74 -3.88
CA LEU A 75 10.65 5.50 -2.98
C LEU A 75 9.91 6.76 -2.52
N ALA A 76 10.61 7.90 -2.45
CA ALA A 76 10.03 9.20 -2.07
C ALA A 76 9.60 10.05 -3.28
N GLU A 77 9.52 9.47 -4.48
CA GLU A 77 9.05 10.17 -5.67
C GLU A 77 7.62 10.66 -5.47
N LEU A 78 7.39 11.96 -5.74
CA LEU A 78 6.05 12.53 -5.80
C LEU A 78 5.45 12.25 -7.18
N ARG A 79 4.89 11.05 -7.34
CA ARG A 79 4.32 10.58 -8.60
C ARG A 79 2.99 11.26 -8.93
N PHE A 80 2.26 11.65 -7.90
CA PHE A 80 1.00 12.38 -7.99
C PHE A 80 1.11 13.63 -7.11
N ASP A 81 1.06 14.79 -7.73
CA ASP A 81 0.97 16.09 -7.05
C ASP A 81 -0.49 16.50 -6.77
N ASN A 82 -1.44 15.87 -7.47
CA ASN A 82 -2.88 16.00 -7.26
C ASN A 82 -3.42 14.89 -6.37
N PHE A 83 -4.10 15.27 -5.29
CA PHE A 83 -4.64 14.30 -4.33
C PHE A 83 -5.76 13.43 -4.91
N ASP A 84 -6.65 14.00 -5.74
CA ASP A 84 -7.77 13.22 -6.30
C ASP A 84 -7.25 12.16 -7.29
N GLU A 85 -6.24 12.48 -8.11
CA GLU A 85 -5.57 11.50 -8.99
C GLU A 85 -4.86 10.41 -8.18
N LEU A 86 -4.18 10.79 -7.10
CA LEU A 86 -3.54 9.83 -6.20
C LEU A 86 -4.58 8.89 -5.57
N TRP A 87 -5.75 9.42 -5.16
CA TRP A 87 -6.80 8.61 -4.58
C TRP A 87 -7.46 7.68 -5.60
N GLU A 88 -7.70 8.14 -6.82
CA GLU A 88 -8.18 7.30 -7.92
C GLU A 88 -7.23 6.12 -8.17
N HIS A 89 -5.93 6.41 -8.26
CA HIS A 89 -4.91 5.39 -8.44
C HIS A 89 -4.84 4.44 -7.23
N ARG A 90 -4.98 4.94 -5.99
CA ARG A 90 -5.03 4.10 -4.78
C ARG A 90 -6.22 3.14 -4.81
N ARG A 91 -7.41 3.59 -5.19
CA ARG A 91 -8.60 2.73 -5.29
C ARG A 91 -8.38 1.60 -6.30
N TRP A 92 -7.86 1.94 -7.48
CA TRP A 92 -7.51 0.93 -8.48
C TRP A 92 -6.50 -0.09 -7.95
N LEU A 93 -5.43 0.34 -7.26
CA LEU A 93 -4.47 -0.58 -6.65
C LEU A 93 -5.11 -1.46 -5.56
N ASP A 94 -6.02 -0.92 -4.75
CA ASP A 94 -6.69 -1.68 -3.70
C ASP A 94 -7.58 -2.80 -4.29
N GLU A 95 -8.33 -2.52 -5.35
CA GLU A 95 -9.13 -3.50 -6.07
C GLU A 95 -8.24 -4.61 -6.64
N LEU A 96 -7.17 -4.23 -7.32
CA LEU A 96 -6.18 -5.16 -7.88
C LEU A 96 -5.53 -6.02 -6.80
N ILE A 97 -5.15 -5.45 -5.66
CA ILE A 97 -4.57 -6.20 -4.53
C ILE A 97 -5.58 -7.21 -3.96
N VAL A 98 -6.86 -6.85 -3.86
CA VAL A 98 -7.91 -7.76 -3.37
C VAL A 98 -8.10 -8.92 -4.33
N GLU A 99 -8.22 -8.67 -5.63
CA GLU A 99 -8.37 -9.70 -6.65
C GLU A 99 -7.16 -10.63 -6.72
N TRP A 100 -5.96 -10.06 -6.73
CA TRP A 100 -4.73 -10.84 -6.71
C TRP A 100 -4.59 -11.69 -5.46
N ALA A 101 -4.79 -11.10 -4.27
CA ALA A 101 -4.66 -11.84 -3.01
C ALA A 101 -5.66 -13.01 -2.90
N ALA A 102 -6.83 -12.89 -3.52
CA ALA A 102 -7.81 -13.98 -3.58
C ALA A 102 -7.40 -15.13 -4.55
N SER A 103 -6.45 -14.89 -5.45
CA SER A 103 -5.95 -15.90 -6.39
C SER A 103 -4.72 -16.67 -5.89
N ILE A 104 -4.13 -16.26 -4.77
CA ILE A 104 -2.97 -16.94 -4.17
C ILE A 104 -3.43 -18.29 -3.60
N ALA A 105 -2.84 -19.39 -4.08
CA ALA A 105 -3.04 -20.71 -3.51
C ALA A 105 -2.05 -21.00 -2.38
N ASP A 106 -2.39 -21.93 -1.49
CA ASP A 106 -1.49 -22.32 -0.39
C ASP A 106 -0.12 -22.79 -0.90
N ALA A 107 -0.10 -23.53 -2.01
CA ALA A 107 1.15 -23.99 -2.63
C ALA A 107 2.06 -22.85 -3.14
N ASP A 108 1.50 -21.70 -3.47
CA ASP A 108 2.29 -20.54 -3.92
C ASP A 108 3.14 -19.97 -2.79
N LEU A 109 2.68 -20.13 -1.54
CA LEU A 109 3.35 -19.60 -0.36
C LEU A 109 4.69 -20.27 -0.07
N ASP A 110 4.89 -21.50 -0.56
CA ASP A 110 6.13 -22.27 -0.38
C ASP A 110 7.23 -21.88 -1.40
N HIS A 111 6.90 -21.02 -2.37
CA HIS A 111 7.87 -20.58 -3.36
C HIS A 111 8.79 -19.47 -2.81
N THR A 112 9.90 -19.29 -3.51
CA THR A 112 10.79 -18.15 -3.32
C THR A 112 10.55 -17.12 -4.41
N LEU A 113 10.77 -15.85 -4.07
CA LEU A 113 10.67 -14.72 -4.98
C LEU A 113 12.07 -14.15 -5.24
N ASP A 114 12.48 -14.17 -6.50
CA ASP A 114 13.72 -13.56 -6.97
C ASP A 114 13.45 -12.15 -7.47
N TYR A 115 14.22 -11.18 -7.00
CA TYR A 115 14.11 -9.80 -7.47
C TYR A 115 15.43 -9.05 -7.28
N VAL A 116 15.55 -7.91 -7.94
CA VAL A 116 16.69 -7.00 -7.79
C VAL A 116 16.21 -5.73 -7.05
N ASN A 117 17.02 -5.23 -6.15
CA ASN A 117 16.83 -3.96 -5.45
C ASN A 117 18.14 -3.15 -5.44
N SER A 118 18.15 -2.00 -4.75
CA SER A 118 19.34 -1.12 -4.65
C SER A 118 20.56 -1.77 -3.97
N ARG A 119 20.38 -2.92 -3.28
CA ARG A 119 21.45 -3.70 -2.63
C ARG A 119 21.89 -4.89 -3.47
N GLY A 120 21.30 -5.12 -4.65
CA GLY A 120 21.56 -6.22 -5.54
C GLY A 120 20.45 -7.27 -5.61
N ALA A 121 20.79 -8.47 -6.06
CA ALA A 121 19.88 -9.59 -6.16
C ALA A 121 19.42 -10.06 -4.78
N ALA A 122 18.14 -10.41 -4.69
CA ALA A 122 17.51 -10.92 -3.46
C ALA A 122 16.71 -12.18 -3.81
N HIS A 123 16.77 -13.16 -2.93
CA HIS A 123 16.06 -14.43 -2.98
C HIS A 123 15.33 -14.60 -1.66
N LYS A 124 14.01 -14.48 -1.65
CA LYS A 124 13.22 -14.40 -0.43
C LYS A 124 12.03 -15.35 -0.47
N ASP A 125 11.72 -15.94 0.67
CA ASP A 125 10.49 -16.66 0.90
C ASP A 125 9.26 -15.78 0.56
N PHE A 126 8.35 -16.29 -0.30
CA PHE A 126 7.21 -15.52 -0.80
C PHE A 126 6.24 -15.13 0.31
N PHE A 127 5.95 -16.06 1.24
CA PHE A 127 5.08 -15.75 2.37
C PHE A 127 5.65 -14.61 3.22
N SER A 128 6.94 -14.64 3.51
CA SER A 128 7.59 -13.59 4.30
C SER A 128 7.55 -12.22 3.62
N VAL A 129 7.73 -12.14 2.30
CA VAL A 129 7.62 -10.85 1.58
C VAL A 129 6.18 -10.42 1.42
N LEU A 130 5.22 -11.33 1.37
CA LEU A 130 3.79 -11.02 1.41
C LEU A 130 3.40 -10.39 2.76
N MET A 131 3.88 -10.97 3.86
CA MET A 131 3.71 -10.39 5.19
C MET A 131 4.37 -9.02 5.31
N HIS A 132 5.59 -8.87 4.76
CA HIS A 132 6.26 -7.56 4.70
C HIS A 132 5.41 -6.53 3.93
N PHE A 133 4.84 -6.89 2.79
CA PHE A 133 4.00 -6.02 1.97
C PHE A 133 2.83 -5.42 2.76
N PHE A 134 2.05 -6.24 3.44
CA PHE A 134 0.92 -5.74 4.25
C PHE A 134 1.35 -5.01 5.52
N ASN A 135 2.45 -5.45 6.15
CA ASN A 135 2.99 -4.74 7.32
C ASN A 135 3.54 -3.36 6.96
N HIS A 136 4.22 -3.23 5.81
CA HIS A 136 4.70 -1.95 5.30
C HIS A 136 3.55 -0.95 5.12
N GLN A 137 2.44 -1.37 4.54
CA GLN A 137 1.26 -0.54 4.40
C GLN A 137 0.68 -0.12 5.75
N THR A 138 0.56 -1.04 6.71
CA THR A 138 0.08 -0.73 8.06
C THR A 138 0.98 0.27 8.77
N HIS A 139 2.30 0.12 8.64
CA HIS A 139 3.29 1.04 9.22
C HIS A 139 3.10 2.47 8.70
N HIS A 140 3.06 2.66 7.38
CA HIS A 140 2.96 4.00 6.79
C HIS A 140 1.56 4.60 6.92
N ARG A 141 0.49 3.79 6.96
CA ARG A 141 -0.84 4.29 7.34
C ARG A 141 -0.85 4.84 8.77
N GLY A 142 -0.15 4.19 9.70
CA GLY A 142 0.04 4.72 11.06
C GLY A 142 0.71 6.09 11.06
N GLN A 143 1.71 6.31 10.20
CA GLN A 143 2.34 7.63 10.06
C GLN A 143 1.35 8.67 9.53
N VAL A 144 0.58 8.36 8.48
CA VAL A 144 -0.41 9.30 7.94
C VAL A 144 -1.50 9.58 8.96
N SER A 145 -2.00 8.58 9.70
CA SER A 145 -3.02 8.79 10.73
C SER A 145 -2.53 9.72 11.83
N THR A 146 -1.26 9.62 12.22
CA THR A 146 -0.64 10.56 13.18
C THR A 146 -0.60 11.97 12.62
N LEU A 147 -0.21 12.15 11.34
CA LEU A 147 -0.18 13.47 10.70
C LEU A 147 -1.58 14.08 10.56
N LEU A 148 -2.60 13.27 10.28
CA LEU A 148 -4.00 13.71 10.25
C LEU A 148 -4.49 14.11 11.64
N SER A 149 -4.15 13.34 12.68
CA SER A 149 -4.49 13.67 14.08
C SER A 149 -3.88 15.00 14.52
N GLN A 150 -2.67 15.34 14.08
CA GLN A 150 -2.05 16.65 14.32
C GLN A 150 -2.81 17.81 13.66
N GLU A 151 -3.60 17.53 12.62
CA GLU A 151 -4.53 18.48 11.99
C GLU A 151 -5.94 18.45 12.61
N GLY A 152 -6.13 17.72 13.70
CA GLY A 152 -7.43 17.57 14.34
C GLY A 152 -8.40 16.62 13.64
N ILE A 153 -7.91 15.81 12.69
CA ILE A 153 -8.73 14.86 11.94
C ILE A 153 -8.65 13.48 12.62
N ASP A 154 -9.78 12.98 13.09
CA ASP A 154 -9.93 11.63 13.61
C ASP A 154 -10.34 10.67 12.47
N ILE A 155 -9.55 9.63 12.22
CA ILE A 155 -9.88 8.58 11.24
C ILE A 155 -10.69 7.42 11.85
N GLY A 156 -11.00 7.48 13.14
CA GLY A 156 -11.69 6.43 13.88
C GLY A 156 -10.87 5.16 14.06
N VAL A 157 -11.54 4.06 14.44
CA VAL A 157 -10.89 2.79 14.75
C VAL A 157 -10.20 2.20 13.50
N THR A 158 -8.95 1.80 13.66
CA THR A 158 -8.11 1.21 12.60
C THR A 158 -7.68 -0.23 12.89
N ASP A 159 -8.18 -0.82 13.96
CA ASP A 159 -7.80 -2.17 14.38
C ASP A 159 -8.30 -3.23 13.41
N LEU A 160 -7.45 -4.20 13.07
CA LEU A 160 -7.83 -5.35 12.26
C LEU A 160 -8.99 -6.14 12.88
N LEU A 161 -9.06 -6.14 14.21
CA LEU A 161 -10.07 -6.87 14.99
C LEU A 161 -11.51 -6.54 14.56
N VAL A 162 -11.79 -5.29 14.14
CA VAL A 162 -13.14 -4.87 13.71
C VAL A 162 -13.64 -5.59 12.45
N LEU A 163 -12.75 -6.24 11.71
CA LEU A 163 -13.09 -7.02 10.50
C LEU A 163 -13.02 -8.55 10.74
N ILE A 164 -12.70 -8.97 11.95
CA ILE A 164 -12.66 -10.40 12.31
C ILE A 164 -14.03 -10.77 12.84
N ALA A 165 -14.70 -11.70 12.17
CA ALA A 165 -15.98 -12.22 12.62
C ALA A 165 -15.83 -13.06 13.90
N ASP A 166 -16.81 -13.03 14.78
CA ASP A 166 -16.88 -13.93 15.92
C ASP A 166 -16.91 -15.40 15.47
N ALA A 167 -16.17 -16.25 16.15
CA ALA A 167 -16.26 -17.68 15.94
C ALA A 167 -17.65 -18.19 16.38
N PRO A 168 -18.25 -19.18 15.67
CA PRO A 168 -19.47 -19.82 16.14
C PRO A 168 -19.22 -20.46 17.50
N ARG A 169 -20.20 -20.32 18.41
CA ARG A 169 -20.18 -20.94 19.75
C ARG A 169 -20.56 -22.41 19.68
#